data_c46ca80676095b4b783bd535fbff2714
#
_entry.id   c46ca80676095b4b783bd535fbff2714
#
_cell.length_a   1.000
_cell.length_b   1.000
_cell.length_c   1.000
_cell.angle_alpha   90.00
_cell.angle_beta   90.00
_cell.angle_gamma   90.00
#
_symmetry.space_group_name_H-M   'P 1'
#
loop_
_entity.id
_entity.type
_entity.pdbx_description
1 polymer ?
#
loop_
_entity_poly.entity_id
_entity_poly.type
_entity_poly.pdbx_seq_one_letter_code
_entity_poly.pdbx_strand_id
1 'polypeptide(L)'
;MTRVVDVKDLTAGYLPGVNILNSANLYADKGELIGIIGPNGAGKSTLLKAIFGLVKVREGSIDLNGESIVGMKPNQLVAKGVGFIPQNNNVFPSLTIEENLQMGVFQEPENYDERLEFVVSIFEELGKRLKQRAGSLSGGERQMVAMGRALMMNPDVLLLDEPSAGLSPVRQDEAFLRVSEINKAGVTCIMVEQNARRCLQIADRAYVLDQGTDAVTGTGRELLNDPQVIGLYLGTLGT
;
A
#
# COMPACT_ATOMS: atom_id res chain seq x y z
N MET A 1 2.19 -19.14 10.67
CA MET A 1 1.63 -17.91 10.10
C MET A 1 0.97 -18.30 8.78
N THR A 2 -0.17 -17.70 8.43
CA THR A 2 -0.92 -18.04 7.22
C THR A 2 -0.58 -17.05 6.14
N ARG A 3 0.01 -17.54 5.04
CA ARG A 3 0.36 -16.70 3.89
C ARG A 3 -0.90 -16.18 3.19
N VAL A 4 -1.01 -14.87 3.06
CA VAL A 4 -2.16 -14.20 2.42
C VAL A 4 -1.83 -13.79 0.99
N VAL A 5 -0.63 -13.22 0.75
CA VAL A 5 -0.15 -12.88 -0.60
C VAL A 5 1.13 -13.67 -0.86
N ASP A 6 1.23 -14.30 -2.02
CA ASP A 6 2.44 -15.03 -2.45
C ASP A 6 2.72 -14.72 -3.92
N VAL A 7 3.84 -14.05 -4.17
CA VAL A 7 4.32 -13.66 -5.51
C VAL A 7 5.59 -14.43 -5.80
N LYS A 8 5.63 -15.18 -6.90
CA LYS A 8 6.77 -16.00 -7.29
C LYS A 8 7.19 -15.74 -8.72
N ASP A 9 8.48 -15.48 -8.91
CA ASP A 9 9.15 -15.33 -10.21
C ASP A 9 8.41 -14.36 -11.15
N LEU A 10 7.85 -13.28 -10.58
CA LEU A 10 6.96 -12.39 -11.28
C LEU A 10 7.69 -11.56 -12.34
N THR A 11 7.33 -11.77 -13.59
CA THR A 11 7.77 -10.96 -14.73
C THR A 11 6.57 -10.19 -15.28
N ALA A 12 6.66 -8.87 -15.27
CA ALA A 12 5.55 -7.99 -15.65
C ALA A 12 6.01 -6.65 -16.24
N GLY A 13 5.13 -5.99 -17.00
CA GLY A 13 5.42 -4.68 -17.56
C GLY A 13 4.25 -4.13 -18.37
N TYR A 14 4.31 -2.83 -18.68
CA TYR A 14 3.22 -2.08 -19.34
C TYR A 14 3.17 -2.30 -20.85
N LEU A 15 4.33 -2.35 -21.50
CA LEU A 15 4.44 -2.44 -22.96
C LEU A 15 4.88 -3.85 -23.40
N PRO A 16 4.36 -4.38 -24.51
CA PRO A 16 4.79 -5.67 -25.05
C PRO A 16 6.32 -5.71 -25.20
N GLY A 17 6.96 -6.79 -24.72
CA GLY A 17 8.40 -6.99 -24.81
C GLY A 17 9.25 -6.19 -23.80
N VAL A 18 8.69 -5.25 -23.05
CA VAL A 18 9.41 -4.47 -22.03
C VAL A 18 9.02 -4.94 -20.64
N ASN A 19 9.95 -5.61 -19.94
CA ASN A 19 9.77 -6.02 -18.57
C ASN A 19 10.25 -4.91 -17.62
N ILE A 20 9.45 -4.62 -16.60
CA ILE A 20 9.81 -3.75 -15.48
C ILE A 20 10.15 -4.62 -14.27
N LEU A 21 9.42 -5.73 -14.10
CA LEU A 21 9.73 -6.76 -13.12
C LEU A 21 10.34 -7.97 -13.83
N ASN A 22 11.38 -8.54 -13.22
CA ASN A 22 12.17 -9.64 -13.73
C ASN A 22 12.35 -10.69 -12.63
N SER A 23 11.47 -11.69 -12.57
CA SER A 23 11.43 -12.74 -11.55
C SER A 23 11.39 -12.22 -10.11
N ALA A 24 10.59 -11.17 -9.87
CA ALA A 24 10.42 -10.61 -8.53
C ALA A 24 9.63 -11.54 -7.63
N ASN A 25 10.04 -11.64 -6.36
CA ASN A 25 9.38 -12.44 -5.34
C ASN A 25 8.98 -11.58 -4.16
N LEU A 26 7.82 -11.90 -3.56
CA LEU A 26 7.33 -11.27 -2.35
C LEU A 26 6.29 -12.19 -1.70
N TYR A 27 6.29 -12.24 -0.38
CA TYR A 27 5.14 -12.80 0.32
C TYR A 27 4.75 -11.96 1.54
N ALA A 28 3.49 -12.04 1.92
CA ALA A 28 2.96 -11.44 3.14
C ALA A 28 2.14 -12.48 3.90
N ASP A 29 2.39 -12.59 5.20
CA ASP A 29 1.55 -13.36 6.11
C ASP A 29 0.41 -12.48 6.64
N LYS A 30 -0.66 -13.09 7.13
CA LYS A 30 -1.84 -12.37 7.65
C LYS A 30 -1.45 -11.43 8.79
N GLY A 31 -1.82 -10.15 8.66
CA GLY A 31 -1.53 -9.11 9.63
C GLY A 31 -0.10 -8.56 9.58
N GLU A 32 0.75 -8.99 8.64
CA GLU A 32 2.08 -8.40 8.44
C GLU A 32 2.00 -7.02 7.77
N LEU A 33 2.94 -6.15 8.13
CA LEU A 33 3.25 -4.93 7.40
C LEU A 33 4.53 -5.14 6.59
N ILE A 34 4.38 -5.23 5.27
CA ILE A 34 5.46 -5.43 4.31
C ILE A 34 5.88 -4.07 3.73
N GLY A 35 7.18 -3.75 3.82
CA GLY A 35 7.78 -2.61 3.14
C GLY A 35 8.46 -3.01 1.82
N ILE A 36 8.27 -2.23 0.77
CA ILE A 36 9.00 -2.35 -0.50
C ILE A 36 9.76 -1.05 -0.71
N ILE A 37 11.08 -1.13 -0.66
CA ILE A 37 11.98 0.01 -0.84
C ILE A 37 12.90 -0.22 -2.04
N GLY A 38 13.62 0.79 -2.47
CA GLY A 38 14.57 0.72 -3.58
C GLY A 38 14.61 2.02 -4.38
N PRO A 39 15.52 2.15 -5.36
CA PRO A 39 15.68 3.36 -6.14
C PRO A 39 14.46 3.67 -7.01
N ASN A 40 14.41 4.90 -7.53
CA ASN A 40 13.40 5.28 -8.50
C ASN A 40 13.60 4.44 -9.78
N GLY A 41 12.49 3.93 -10.32
CA GLY A 41 12.51 3.05 -11.49
C GLY A 41 12.80 1.57 -11.20
N ALA A 42 13.01 1.17 -9.93
CA ALA A 42 13.26 -0.23 -9.56
C ALA A 42 12.07 -1.17 -9.79
N GLY A 43 10.87 -0.63 -10.08
CA GLY A 43 9.67 -1.45 -10.31
C GLY A 43 8.71 -1.55 -9.12
N LYS A 44 8.95 -0.82 -8.03
CA LYS A 44 8.16 -0.87 -6.78
C LYS A 44 6.64 -0.72 -7.01
N SER A 45 6.22 0.41 -7.59
CA SER A 45 4.79 0.65 -7.89
C SER A 45 4.26 -0.32 -8.96
N THR A 46 5.13 -0.83 -9.83
CA THR A 46 4.76 -1.85 -10.82
C THR A 46 4.40 -3.17 -10.14
N LEU A 47 5.13 -3.55 -9.08
CA LEU A 47 4.84 -4.74 -8.29
C LEU A 47 3.47 -4.64 -7.61
N LEU A 48 3.17 -3.53 -6.91
CA LEU A 48 1.83 -3.31 -6.34
C LEU A 48 0.73 -3.32 -7.40
N LYS A 49 0.96 -2.65 -8.52
CA LYS A 49 -0.01 -2.61 -9.62
C LYS A 49 -0.21 -3.96 -10.30
N ALA A 50 0.83 -4.80 -10.36
CA ALA A 50 0.70 -6.19 -10.86
C ALA A 50 -0.15 -7.03 -9.91
N ILE A 51 0.08 -6.93 -8.58
CA ILE A 51 -0.75 -7.59 -7.57
C ILE A 51 -2.22 -7.13 -7.68
N PHE A 52 -2.45 -5.85 -7.93
CA PHE A 52 -3.81 -5.28 -8.09
C PHE A 52 -4.41 -5.45 -9.49
N GLY A 53 -3.80 -6.23 -10.39
CA GLY A 53 -4.34 -6.51 -11.71
C GLY A 53 -4.32 -5.34 -12.70
N LEU A 54 -3.51 -4.29 -12.45
CA LEU A 54 -3.35 -3.11 -13.32
C LEU A 54 -2.19 -3.24 -14.32
N VAL A 55 -1.34 -4.24 -14.15
CA VAL A 55 -0.19 -4.52 -15.03
C VAL A 55 -0.26 -5.97 -15.48
N LYS A 56 0.01 -6.20 -16.76
CA LYS A 56 -0.03 -7.54 -17.33
C LYS A 56 1.13 -8.39 -16.82
N VAL A 57 0.80 -9.47 -16.12
CA VAL A 57 1.74 -10.54 -15.77
C VAL A 57 2.07 -11.35 -17.03
N ARG A 58 3.34 -11.66 -17.23
CA ARG A 58 3.84 -12.46 -18.35
C ARG A 58 4.30 -13.83 -17.90
N GLU A 59 5.02 -13.88 -16.77
CA GLU A 59 5.54 -15.10 -16.18
C GLU A 59 5.41 -15.01 -14.65
N GLY A 60 5.47 -16.15 -13.98
CA GLY A 60 5.34 -16.27 -12.55
C GLY A 60 3.90 -16.36 -12.06
N SER A 61 3.71 -16.31 -10.76
CA SER A 61 2.39 -16.40 -10.13
C SER A 61 2.17 -15.30 -9.10
N ILE A 62 0.90 -14.99 -8.86
CA ILE A 62 0.43 -14.18 -7.75
C ILE A 62 -0.76 -14.90 -7.15
N ASP A 63 -0.62 -15.33 -5.90
CA ASP A 63 -1.67 -16.02 -5.18
C ASP A 63 -2.18 -15.17 -4.01
N LEU A 64 -3.50 -15.15 -3.81
CA LEU A 64 -4.19 -14.54 -2.67
C LEU A 64 -4.90 -15.66 -1.90
N ASN A 65 -4.54 -15.85 -0.63
CA ASN A 65 -5.07 -16.95 0.19
C ASN A 65 -4.94 -18.33 -0.47
N GLY A 66 -3.87 -18.55 -1.25
CA GLY A 66 -3.61 -19.80 -1.98
C GLY A 66 -4.37 -19.96 -3.31
N GLU A 67 -5.13 -18.96 -3.73
CA GLU A 67 -5.82 -18.92 -5.03
C GLU A 67 -5.10 -17.99 -5.99
N SER A 68 -4.86 -18.41 -7.23
CA SER A 68 -4.25 -17.56 -8.24
C SER A 68 -5.15 -16.38 -8.62
N ILE A 69 -4.57 -15.18 -8.61
CA ILE A 69 -5.25 -13.94 -9.00
C ILE A 69 -4.70 -13.35 -10.31
N VAL A 70 -3.81 -14.04 -10.99
CA VAL A 70 -3.25 -13.59 -12.27
C VAL A 70 -4.36 -13.40 -13.30
N GLY A 71 -4.41 -12.22 -13.91
CA GLY A 71 -5.41 -11.85 -14.91
C GLY A 71 -6.77 -11.42 -14.37
N MET A 72 -6.96 -11.44 -13.04
CA MET A 72 -8.15 -10.84 -12.43
C MET A 72 -8.16 -9.32 -12.61
N LYS A 73 -9.35 -8.76 -12.76
CA LYS A 73 -9.54 -7.30 -12.83
C LYS A 73 -9.60 -6.68 -11.44
N PRO A 74 -9.28 -5.38 -11.29
CA PRO A 74 -9.33 -4.69 -10.00
C PRO A 74 -10.65 -4.86 -9.23
N ASN A 75 -11.80 -4.79 -9.90
CA ASN A 75 -13.10 -4.97 -9.24
C ASN A 75 -13.30 -6.38 -8.65
N GLN A 76 -12.71 -7.41 -9.25
CA GLN A 76 -12.74 -8.77 -8.73
C GLN A 76 -11.81 -8.92 -7.51
N LEU A 77 -10.67 -8.23 -7.52
CA LEU A 77 -9.72 -8.20 -6.40
C LEU A 77 -10.30 -7.45 -5.20
N VAL A 78 -11.00 -6.33 -5.44
CA VAL A 78 -11.74 -5.62 -4.40
C VAL A 78 -12.77 -6.55 -3.74
N ALA A 79 -13.54 -7.30 -4.52
CA ALA A 79 -14.50 -8.28 -3.99
C ALA A 79 -13.83 -9.44 -3.21
N LYS A 80 -12.52 -9.67 -3.40
CA LYS A 80 -11.71 -10.62 -2.63
C LYS A 80 -10.97 -9.98 -1.44
N GLY A 81 -11.31 -8.75 -1.07
CA GLY A 81 -10.72 -8.06 0.08
C GLY A 81 -9.37 -7.39 -0.18
N VAL A 82 -9.02 -7.06 -1.43
CA VAL A 82 -7.79 -6.32 -1.73
C VAL A 82 -8.10 -4.85 -1.97
N GLY A 83 -7.64 -3.97 -1.07
CA GLY A 83 -7.70 -2.51 -1.23
C GLY A 83 -6.43 -1.97 -1.90
N PHE A 84 -6.57 -0.87 -2.66
CA PHE A 84 -5.43 -0.19 -3.28
C PHE A 84 -5.52 1.33 -3.12
N ILE A 85 -4.47 1.95 -2.60
CA ILE A 85 -4.34 3.40 -2.46
C ILE A 85 -3.22 3.87 -3.39
N PRO A 86 -3.56 4.54 -4.50
CA PRO A 86 -2.56 5.08 -5.42
C PRO A 86 -1.89 6.33 -4.83
N GLN A 87 -0.66 6.62 -5.29
CA GLN A 87 0.10 7.80 -4.91
C GLN A 87 -0.63 9.12 -5.20
N ASN A 88 -1.30 9.20 -6.35
CA ASN A 88 -1.96 10.42 -6.83
C ASN A 88 -3.44 10.17 -7.13
N ASN A 89 -4.22 11.26 -7.18
CA ASN A 89 -5.65 11.24 -7.50
C ASN A 89 -6.46 10.28 -6.60
N ASN A 90 -6.07 10.24 -5.34
CA ASN A 90 -6.57 9.28 -4.36
C ASN A 90 -7.87 9.72 -3.65
N VAL A 91 -8.44 10.89 -3.97
CA VAL A 91 -9.74 11.38 -3.49
C VAL A 91 -10.54 12.04 -4.61
N PHE A 92 -11.86 12.14 -4.43
CA PHE A 92 -12.74 12.93 -5.27
C PHE A 92 -12.89 14.35 -4.68
N PRO A 93 -12.20 15.37 -5.21
CA PRO A 93 -12.11 16.68 -4.56
C PRO A 93 -13.44 17.46 -4.55
N SER A 94 -14.34 17.18 -5.47
CA SER A 94 -15.68 17.77 -5.54
C SER A 94 -16.67 17.20 -4.53
N LEU A 95 -16.39 16.02 -4.00
CA LEU A 95 -17.21 15.34 -3.00
C LEU A 95 -16.79 15.74 -1.58
N THR A 96 -17.71 15.59 -0.62
CA THR A 96 -17.42 15.70 0.81
C THR A 96 -16.59 14.50 1.29
N ILE A 97 -16.09 14.56 2.53
CA ILE A 97 -15.42 13.44 3.18
C ILE A 97 -16.38 12.25 3.24
N GLU A 98 -17.62 12.47 3.71
CA GLU A 98 -18.66 11.43 3.81
C GLU A 98 -18.92 10.76 2.45
N GLU A 99 -19.15 11.55 1.38
CA GLU A 99 -19.38 11.03 0.05
C GLU A 99 -18.16 10.25 -0.50
N ASN A 100 -16.93 10.68 -0.20
CA ASN A 100 -15.73 9.91 -0.51
C ASN A 100 -15.71 8.57 0.21
N LEU A 101 -16.08 8.52 1.51
CA LEU A 101 -16.14 7.29 2.29
C LEU A 101 -17.25 6.36 1.77
N GLN A 102 -18.43 6.90 1.43
CA GLN A 102 -19.54 6.13 0.85
C GLN A 102 -19.14 5.39 -0.44
N MET A 103 -18.26 5.98 -1.25
CA MET A 103 -17.73 5.30 -2.45
C MET A 103 -16.97 4.01 -2.12
N GLY A 104 -16.48 3.84 -0.87
CA GLY A 104 -15.81 2.62 -0.44
C GLY A 104 -16.76 1.44 -0.19
N VAL A 105 -18.02 1.69 0.17
CA VAL A 105 -19.02 0.64 0.46
C VAL A 105 -20.04 0.46 -0.66
N PHE A 106 -19.70 0.86 -1.90
CA PHE A 106 -20.66 0.81 -3.02
C PHE A 106 -21.19 -0.61 -3.33
N GLN A 107 -20.45 -1.65 -2.95
CA GLN A 107 -20.87 -3.05 -3.12
C GLN A 107 -21.77 -3.54 -1.96
N GLU A 108 -21.63 -2.97 -0.76
CA GLU A 108 -22.31 -3.34 0.47
C GLU A 108 -22.80 -2.09 1.22
N PRO A 109 -23.72 -1.27 0.63
CA PRO A 109 -24.12 0.02 1.21
C PRO A 109 -24.74 -0.09 2.60
N GLU A 110 -25.30 -1.25 2.93
CA GLU A 110 -25.91 -1.57 4.25
C GLU A 110 -24.88 -1.59 5.36
N ASN A 111 -23.61 -1.81 5.07
CA ASN A 111 -22.51 -1.86 6.05
C ASN A 111 -21.89 -0.48 6.33
N TYR A 112 -22.47 0.61 5.80
CA TYR A 112 -21.88 1.95 5.89
C TYR A 112 -21.61 2.40 7.34
N ASP A 113 -22.59 2.30 8.21
CA ASP A 113 -22.48 2.81 9.59
C ASP A 113 -21.40 2.05 10.38
N GLU A 114 -21.38 0.72 10.30
CA GLU A 114 -20.36 -0.13 10.94
C GLU A 114 -18.94 0.21 10.43
N ARG A 115 -18.81 0.34 9.10
CA ARG A 115 -17.52 0.67 8.48
C ARG A 115 -17.06 2.07 8.84
N LEU A 116 -18.00 3.03 8.89
CA LEU A 116 -17.69 4.40 9.29
C LEU A 116 -17.18 4.47 10.74
N GLU A 117 -17.82 3.74 11.67
CA GLU A 117 -17.34 3.65 13.06
C GLU A 117 -15.89 3.15 13.13
N PHE A 118 -15.57 2.10 12.38
CA PHE A 118 -14.20 1.60 12.28
C PHE A 118 -13.23 2.63 11.72
N VAL A 119 -13.59 3.29 10.62
CA VAL A 119 -12.75 4.32 9.98
C VAL A 119 -12.53 5.50 10.94
N VAL A 120 -13.57 5.96 11.62
CA VAL A 120 -13.48 7.08 12.57
C VAL A 120 -12.68 6.70 13.82
N SER A 121 -12.67 5.43 14.22
CA SER A 121 -11.83 4.97 15.34
C SER A 121 -10.31 5.14 15.04
N ILE A 122 -9.92 5.05 13.76
CA ILE A 122 -8.53 5.26 13.30
C ILE A 122 -8.30 6.73 12.93
N PHE A 123 -9.28 7.37 12.30
CA PHE A 123 -9.21 8.74 11.78
C PHE A 123 -10.28 9.63 12.43
N GLU A 124 -10.17 9.86 13.75
CA GLU A 124 -11.15 10.65 14.51
C GLU A 124 -11.44 12.02 13.90
N GLU A 125 -10.42 12.65 13.27
CA GLU A 125 -10.55 13.95 12.62
C GLU A 125 -11.52 13.94 11.44
N LEU A 126 -11.64 12.83 10.72
CA LEU A 126 -12.57 12.71 9.60
C LEU A 126 -14.02 12.73 10.08
N GLY A 127 -14.32 12.03 11.19
CA GLY A 127 -15.65 11.98 11.79
C GLY A 127 -16.19 13.36 12.19
N LYS A 128 -15.30 14.27 12.62
CA LYS A 128 -15.66 15.65 13.02
C LYS A 128 -15.99 16.55 11.82
N ARG A 129 -15.63 16.17 10.59
CA ARG A 129 -15.69 17.04 9.41
C ARG A 129 -16.31 16.38 8.18
N LEU A 130 -17.19 15.41 8.35
CA LEU A 130 -17.77 14.59 7.28
C LEU A 130 -18.37 15.40 6.13
N LYS A 131 -18.99 16.55 6.42
CA LYS A 131 -19.61 17.44 5.42
C LYS A 131 -18.63 18.36 4.68
N GLN A 132 -17.34 18.37 5.08
CA GLN A 132 -16.32 19.20 4.42
C GLN A 132 -15.94 18.60 3.06
N ARG A 133 -15.78 19.47 2.03
CA ARG A 133 -15.34 19.05 0.70
C ARG A 133 -13.86 18.62 0.72
N ALA A 134 -13.55 17.47 0.13
CA ALA A 134 -12.19 16.91 0.08
C ALA A 134 -11.20 17.83 -0.66
N GLY A 135 -11.67 18.64 -1.61
CA GLY A 135 -10.84 19.60 -2.32
C GLY A 135 -10.26 20.71 -1.44
N SER A 136 -10.89 21.05 -0.30
CA SER A 136 -10.41 22.07 0.64
C SER A 136 -9.40 21.54 1.67
N LEU A 137 -9.14 20.23 1.67
CA LEU A 137 -8.24 19.57 2.61
C LEU A 137 -6.76 19.76 2.21
N SER A 138 -5.88 19.72 3.20
CA SER A 138 -4.43 19.61 2.99
C SER A 138 -4.06 18.25 2.36
N GLY A 139 -2.82 18.11 1.86
CA GLY A 139 -2.33 16.86 1.29
C GLY A 139 -2.44 15.67 2.26
N GLY A 140 -2.03 15.85 3.51
CA GLY A 140 -2.11 14.81 4.55
C GLY A 140 -3.56 14.44 4.89
N GLU A 141 -4.46 15.43 4.98
CA GLU A 141 -5.88 15.16 5.23
C GLU A 141 -6.54 14.42 4.06
N ARG A 142 -6.19 14.76 2.81
CA ARG A 142 -6.63 13.99 1.64
C ARG A 142 -6.13 12.54 1.70
N GLN A 143 -4.89 12.34 2.16
CA GLN A 143 -4.35 10.99 2.35
C GLN A 143 -5.15 10.19 3.37
N MET A 144 -5.54 10.81 4.50
CA MET A 144 -6.42 10.14 5.49
C MET A 144 -7.78 9.77 4.89
N VAL A 145 -8.39 10.65 4.06
CA VAL A 145 -9.65 10.33 3.37
C VAL A 145 -9.47 9.15 2.40
N ALA A 146 -8.35 9.09 1.67
CA ALA A 146 -8.06 7.98 0.76
C ALA A 146 -7.90 6.66 1.51
N MET A 147 -7.17 6.66 2.63
CA MET A 147 -7.02 5.49 3.51
C MET A 147 -8.37 5.09 4.11
N GLY A 148 -9.13 6.06 4.64
CA GLY A 148 -10.47 5.81 5.18
C GLY A 148 -11.40 5.17 4.14
N ARG A 149 -11.44 5.71 2.91
CA ARG A 149 -12.24 5.13 1.83
C ARG A 149 -11.84 3.69 1.51
N ALA A 150 -10.54 3.39 1.51
CA ALA A 150 -10.06 2.03 1.28
C ALA A 150 -10.48 1.08 2.44
N LEU A 151 -10.47 1.56 3.68
CA LEU A 151 -10.91 0.78 4.84
C LEU A 151 -12.42 0.54 4.87
N MET A 152 -13.23 1.43 4.27
CA MET A 152 -14.67 1.21 4.12
C MET A 152 -15.00 -0.09 3.37
N MET A 153 -14.10 -0.59 2.52
CA MET A 153 -14.24 -1.88 1.83
C MET A 153 -13.95 -3.09 2.72
N ASN A 154 -13.55 -2.89 3.98
CA ASN A 154 -13.09 -3.94 4.91
C ASN A 154 -12.02 -4.87 4.29
N PRO A 155 -10.89 -4.34 3.85
CA PRO A 155 -9.91 -5.15 3.14
C PRO A 155 -9.14 -6.08 4.08
N ASP A 156 -8.87 -7.33 3.62
CA ASP A 156 -7.90 -8.23 4.24
C ASP A 156 -6.46 -7.81 3.94
N VAL A 157 -6.24 -7.25 2.74
CA VAL A 157 -4.95 -6.77 2.24
C VAL A 157 -5.10 -5.35 1.72
N LEU A 158 -4.24 -4.45 2.18
CA LEU A 158 -4.17 -3.06 1.73
C LEU A 158 -2.84 -2.79 1.04
N LEU A 159 -2.90 -2.41 -0.22
CA LEU A 159 -1.76 -2.01 -1.04
C LEU A 159 -1.63 -0.49 -1.02
N LEU A 160 -0.45 0.05 -0.63
CA LEU A 160 -0.21 1.47 -0.50
C LEU A 160 0.97 1.90 -1.38
N ASP A 161 0.71 2.74 -2.37
CA ASP A 161 1.72 3.25 -3.31
C ASP A 161 2.19 4.64 -2.86
N GLU A 162 3.34 4.72 -2.19
CA GLU A 162 3.99 5.92 -1.67
C GLU A 162 3.04 6.84 -0.85
N PRO A 163 2.43 6.35 0.25
CA PRO A 163 1.44 7.11 1.01
C PRO A 163 2.01 8.39 1.67
N SER A 164 3.33 8.51 1.80
CA SER A 164 3.98 9.71 2.37
C SER A 164 4.48 10.71 1.32
N ALA A 165 4.36 10.40 0.02
CA ALA A 165 4.91 11.22 -1.04
C ALA A 165 4.31 12.62 -1.10
N GLY A 166 5.17 13.63 -1.28
CA GLY A 166 4.74 15.04 -1.41
C GLY A 166 4.23 15.68 -0.11
N LEU A 167 4.29 14.97 1.03
CA LEU A 167 3.91 15.49 2.33
C LEU A 167 5.10 16.19 3.03
N SER A 168 4.81 17.16 3.89
CA SER A 168 5.82 17.73 4.80
C SER A 168 6.31 16.66 5.79
N PRO A 169 7.52 16.80 6.37
CA PRO A 169 8.07 15.78 7.28
C PRO A 169 7.14 15.38 8.43
N VAL A 170 6.47 16.35 9.06
CA VAL A 170 5.50 16.08 10.13
C VAL A 170 4.31 15.26 9.62
N ARG A 171 3.81 15.58 8.42
CA ARG A 171 2.69 14.84 7.81
C ARG A 171 3.10 13.46 7.29
N GLN A 172 4.37 13.28 6.94
CA GLN A 172 4.91 11.94 6.63
C GLN A 172 4.87 11.06 7.88
N ASP A 173 5.32 11.57 9.04
CA ASP A 173 5.27 10.82 10.30
C ASP A 173 3.84 10.41 10.66
N GLU A 174 2.87 11.31 10.47
CA GLU A 174 1.45 11.01 10.64
C GLU A 174 0.98 9.90 9.69
N ALA A 175 1.37 9.96 8.40
CA ALA A 175 0.98 8.92 7.43
C ALA A 175 1.52 7.53 7.82
N PHE A 176 2.80 7.44 8.24
CA PHE A 176 3.38 6.18 8.73
C PHE A 176 2.69 5.68 10.00
N LEU A 177 2.36 6.58 10.93
CA LEU A 177 1.60 6.23 12.13
C LEU A 177 0.25 5.62 11.75
N ARG A 178 -0.50 6.25 10.83
CA ARG A 178 -1.80 5.74 10.37
C ARG A 178 -1.70 4.38 9.69
N VAL A 179 -0.68 4.16 8.86
CA VAL A 179 -0.44 2.82 8.27
C VAL A 179 -0.20 1.78 9.36
N SER A 180 0.59 2.12 10.39
CA SER A 180 0.83 1.23 11.53
C SER A 180 -0.45 0.94 12.33
N GLU A 181 -1.33 1.94 12.52
CA GLU A 181 -2.63 1.76 13.20
C GLU A 181 -3.58 0.86 12.40
N ILE A 182 -3.66 1.03 11.09
CA ILE A 182 -4.42 0.16 10.18
C ILE A 182 -3.92 -1.29 10.29
N ASN A 183 -2.60 -1.49 10.26
CA ASN A 183 -2.02 -2.82 10.38
C ASN A 183 -2.31 -3.44 11.75
N LYS A 184 -2.16 -2.68 12.85
CA LYS A 184 -2.51 -3.14 14.23
C LYS A 184 -3.98 -3.50 14.38
N ALA A 185 -4.86 -2.92 13.58
CA ALA A 185 -6.28 -3.28 13.53
C ALA A 185 -6.52 -4.61 12.77
N GLY A 186 -5.47 -5.29 12.29
CA GLY A 186 -5.52 -6.62 11.70
C GLY A 186 -5.45 -6.67 10.16
N VAL A 187 -5.35 -5.52 9.50
CA VAL A 187 -5.22 -5.44 8.04
C VAL A 187 -3.78 -5.78 7.63
N THR A 188 -3.59 -6.70 6.69
CA THR A 188 -2.28 -6.96 6.08
C THR A 188 -1.93 -5.79 5.16
N CYS A 189 -0.77 -5.15 5.37
CA CYS A 189 -0.37 -3.98 4.59
C CYS A 189 0.86 -4.30 3.73
N ILE A 190 0.81 -3.96 2.44
CA ILE A 190 1.98 -3.99 1.56
C ILE A 190 2.20 -2.55 1.05
N MET A 191 3.27 -1.93 1.48
CA MET A 191 3.55 -0.52 1.25
C MET A 191 4.82 -0.34 0.44
N VAL A 192 4.72 0.40 -0.65
CA VAL A 192 5.86 0.94 -1.39
C VAL A 192 6.20 2.32 -0.84
N GLU A 193 7.47 2.59 -0.60
CA GLU A 193 7.92 3.89 -0.11
C GLU A 193 9.27 4.31 -0.69
N GLN A 194 9.41 5.63 -0.84
CA GLN A 194 10.68 6.27 -1.17
C GLN A 194 11.47 6.61 0.11
N ASN A 195 10.78 6.95 1.21
CA ASN A 195 11.39 7.14 2.51
C ASN A 195 11.71 5.78 3.15
N ALA A 196 12.80 5.16 2.67
CA ALA A 196 13.18 3.81 3.07
C ALA A 196 13.38 3.67 4.59
N ARG A 197 14.02 4.65 5.25
CA ARG A 197 14.26 4.61 6.69
C ARG A 197 12.96 4.54 7.48
N ARG A 198 11.98 5.38 7.17
CA ARG A 198 10.68 5.40 7.85
C ARG A 198 9.88 4.13 7.57
N CYS A 199 9.90 3.66 6.32
CA CYS A 199 9.27 2.41 5.93
C CYS A 199 9.80 1.24 6.75
N LEU A 200 11.14 1.08 6.82
CA LEU A 200 11.79 0.00 7.58
C LEU A 200 11.54 0.07 9.09
N GLN A 201 11.32 1.27 9.66
CA GLN A 201 11.03 1.42 11.09
C GLN A 201 9.71 0.79 11.51
N ILE A 202 8.73 0.69 10.61
CA ILE A 202 7.40 0.17 10.91
C ILE A 202 7.12 -1.19 10.25
N ALA A 203 7.93 -1.60 9.27
CA ALA A 203 7.74 -2.86 8.56
C ALA A 203 8.19 -4.06 9.39
N ASP A 204 7.37 -5.12 9.45
CA ASP A 204 7.76 -6.41 10.00
C ASP A 204 8.83 -7.07 9.13
N ARG A 205 8.63 -7.01 7.82
CA ARG A 205 9.52 -7.49 6.76
C ARG A 205 9.59 -6.46 5.65
N ALA A 206 10.74 -6.39 4.98
CA ALA A 206 10.84 -5.56 3.80
C ALA A 206 11.66 -6.22 2.68
N TYR A 207 11.39 -5.75 1.48
CA TYR A 207 12.04 -6.14 0.24
C TYR A 207 12.73 -4.91 -0.35
N VAL A 208 14.01 -5.06 -0.65
CA VAL A 208 14.75 -4.07 -1.43
C VAL A 208 14.63 -4.47 -2.89
N LEU A 209 13.88 -3.71 -3.66
CA LEU A 209 13.72 -3.94 -5.10
C LEU A 209 14.76 -3.15 -5.86
N ASP A 210 15.49 -3.82 -6.75
CA ASP A 210 16.44 -3.21 -7.67
C ASP A 210 16.31 -3.83 -9.06
N GLN A 211 16.24 -3.01 -10.09
CA GLN A 211 16.12 -3.42 -11.52
C GLN A 211 15.04 -4.49 -11.76
N GLY A 212 13.95 -4.41 -11.03
CA GLY A 212 12.81 -5.31 -11.16
C GLY A 212 12.92 -6.64 -10.43
N THR A 213 13.95 -6.83 -9.59
CA THR A 213 14.18 -8.04 -8.77
C THR A 213 14.21 -7.69 -7.28
N ASP A 214 13.91 -8.66 -6.43
CA ASP A 214 14.06 -8.56 -4.97
C ASP A 214 15.51 -8.85 -4.57
N ALA A 215 16.33 -7.80 -4.53
CA ALA A 215 17.78 -7.92 -4.30
C ALA A 215 18.13 -8.33 -2.86
N VAL A 216 17.41 -7.81 -1.87
CA VAL A 216 17.61 -8.11 -0.44
C VAL A 216 16.25 -8.20 0.25
N THR A 217 16.12 -9.18 1.15
CA THR A 217 14.91 -9.38 1.97
C THR A 217 15.31 -9.63 3.42
N GLY A 218 14.59 -9.04 4.37
CA GLY A 218 14.82 -9.21 5.79
C GLY A 218 13.74 -8.52 6.61
N THR A 219 13.83 -8.60 7.94
CA THR A 219 13.01 -7.79 8.82
C THR A 219 13.38 -6.31 8.67
N GLY A 220 12.43 -5.40 8.93
CA GLY A 220 12.72 -3.97 8.89
C GLY A 220 13.92 -3.59 9.76
N ARG A 221 14.06 -4.22 10.93
CA ARG A 221 15.17 -4.00 11.87
C ARG A 221 16.53 -4.49 11.31
N GLU A 222 16.57 -5.65 10.66
CA GLU A 222 17.78 -6.17 10.04
C GLU A 222 18.24 -5.24 8.92
N LEU A 223 17.33 -4.85 8.02
CA LEU A 223 17.67 -3.99 6.89
C LEU A 223 18.06 -2.57 7.28
N LEU A 224 17.53 -2.04 8.40
CA LEU A 224 17.98 -0.75 8.97
C LEU A 224 19.44 -0.76 9.41
N ASN A 225 19.99 -1.93 9.73
CA ASN A 225 21.38 -2.10 10.21
C ASN A 225 22.29 -2.75 9.16
N ASP A 226 21.76 -3.10 7.99
CA ASP A 226 22.54 -3.70 6.90
C ASP A 226 23.42 -2.64 6.21
N PRO A 227 24.77 -2.81 6.20
CA PRO A 227 25.67 -1.82 5.60
C PRO A 227 25.43 -1.59 4.11
N GLN A 228 25.01 -2.62 3.35
CA GLN A 228 24.71 -2.50 1.92
C GLN A 228 23.43 -1.68 1.69
N VAL A 229 22.39 -1.97 2.48
CA VAL A 229 21.12 -1.24 2.42
C VAL A 229 21.32 0.22 2.84
N ILE A 230 22.12 0.46 3.91
CA ILE A 230 22.47 1.82 4.36
C ILE A 230 23.20 2.57 3.25
N GLY A 231 24.25 1.97 2.68
CA GLY A 231 25.08 2.65 1.67
C GLY A 231 24.35 2.97 0.38
N LEU A 232 23.44 2.09 -0.06
CA LEU A 232 22.77 2.21 -1.36
C LEU A 232 21.42 2.95 -1.28
N TYR A 233 20.67 2.80 -0.18
CA TYR A 233 19.24 3.20 -0.15
C TYR A 233 18.84 4.11 1.02
N LEU A 234 19.60 4.13 2.13
CA LEU A 234 19.25 4.97 3.29
C LEU A 234 20.02 6.29 3.33
N GLY A 235 21.04 6.45 2.48
CA GLY A 235 21.97 7.57 2.53
C GLY A 235 22.90 7.50 3.77
N THR A 236 24.11 8.04 3.64
CA THR A 236 24.98 8.27 4.80
C THR A 236 24.27 9.21 5.76
N LEU A 237 24.19 8.83 7.03
CA LEU A 237 23.79 9.76 8.09
C LEU A 237 24.63 11.02 7.93
N GLY A 238 23.97 12.13 7.58
CA GLY A 238 24.62 13.44 7.71
C GLY A 238 25.11 13.55 9.16
N THR A 239 26.41 13.52 9.31
CA THR A 239 27.14 13.86 10.53
C THR A 239 26.85 15.27 10.97
#